data_c314347c130d2dc74c4282a629917d83
#
_entry.id   c314347c130d2dc74c4282a629917d83
#
_cell.length_a   1.000
_cell.length_b   1.000
_cell.length_c   1.000
_cell.angle_alpha   90.00
_cell.angle_beta   90.00
_cell.angle_gamma   90.00
#
_symmetry.space_group_name_H-M   'P 1'
#
loop_
_entity.id
_entity.type
_entity.pdbx_description
1 polymer ?
#
loop_
_entity_poly.entity_id
_entity_poly.type
_entity_poly.pdbx_seq_one_letter_code
_entity_poly.pdbx_strand_id
1 'polypeptide(L)'
;MQIHVVKSKIHRVKVTGADLNYIGSITIDEDLMDAANIVEGEKVQIVNNNNGERLETYAIPGPRNSGEITLNGAAARKVAPGDILILITYAIMSVEEAKEFKPALVFPNEENNLLI
;
A
#
# COMPACT_ATOMS: atom_id res chain seq x y z
N MET A 1 -5.95 -27.30 -0.33
CA MET A 1 -6.72 -26.07 -0.64
C MET A 1 -5.84 -24.87 -0.37
N GLN A 2 -5.77 -23.94 -1.32
CA GLN A 2 -4.98 -22.71 -1.19
C GLN A 2 -5.95 -21.55 -1.11
N ILE A 3 -5.69 -20.63 -0.18
CA ILE A 3 -6.53 -19.43 0.00
C ILE A 3 -5.66 -18.17 -0.03
N HIS A 4 -6.28 -17.04 -0.36
CA HIS A 4 -5.64 -15.74 -0.26
C HIS A 4 -5.78 -15.23 1.17
N VAL A 5 -4.67 -14.82 1.77
CA VAL A 5 -4.64 -14.36 3.15
C VAL A 5 -3.94 -13.00 3.18
N VAL A 6 -4.40 -12.09 4.02
CA VAL A 6 -3.75 -10.80 4.19
C VAL A 6 -2.31 -11.05 4.65
N LYS A 7 -1.34 -10.64 3.83
CA LYS A 7 0.07 -10.72 4.15
C LYS A 7 0.51 -9.50 4.93
N SER A 8 0.06 -8.32 4.50
CA SER A 8 0.41 -7.07 5.16
C SER A 8 -0.64 -6.00 4.91
N LYS A 9 -0.62 -4.98 5.77
CA LYS A 9 -1.54 -3.87 5.67
C LYS A 9 -0.85 -2.62 6.19
N ILE A 10 -0.88 -1.55 5.40
CA ILE A 10 -0.44 -0.24 5.85
C ILE A 10 -1.72 0.57 6.05
N HIS A 11 -2.04 0.87 7.30
CA HIS A 11 -3.33 1.41 7.66
C HIS A 11 -3.29 2.92 7.75
N ARG A 12 -4.05 3.60 6.86
CA ARG A 12 -4.30 5.03 6.89
C ARG A 12 -3.06 5.86 6.59
N VAL A 13 -2.57 5.73 5.35
CA VAL A 13 -1.55 6.64 4.82
C VAL A 13 -2.21 7.77 4.03
N LYS A 14 -1.57 8.91 4.00
CA LYS A 14 -2.06 10.09 3.27
C LYS A 14 -1.39 10.16 1.91
N VAL A 15 -2.19 10.35 0.86
CA VAL A 15 -1.66 10.55 -0.50
C VAL A 15 -0.86 11.85 -0.53
N THR A 16 0.40 11.76 -0.99
CA THR A 16 1.28 12.92 -1.11
C THR A 16 1.35 13.44 -2.54
N GLY A 17 0.97 12.62 -3.52
CA GLY A 17 1.01 13.03 -4.92
C GLY A 17 0.21 12.12 -5.82
N ALA A 18 -0.12 12.63 -7.00
CA ALA A 18 -0.82 11.88 -8.03
C ALA A 18 -0.23 12.33 -9.38
N ASP A 19 0.43 11.41 -10.09
CA ASP A 19 1.12 11.71 -11.34
C ASP A 19 0.52 10.90 -12.49
N LEU A 20 -0.40 11.52 -13.22
CA LEU A 20 -1.12 10.87 -14.31
C LEU A 20 -0.18 10.44 -15.45
N ASN A 21 0.92 11.11 -15.62
CA ASN A 21 1.82 10.91 -16.76
C ASN A 21 2.99 9.99 -16.46
N TYR A 22 3.06 9.42 -15.26
CA TYR A 22 4.10 8.47 -14.92
C TYR A 22 3.62 7.04 -15.18
N ILE A 23 4.56 6.09 -15.16
CA ILE A 23 4.25 4.66 -15.36
C ILE A 23 3.33 4.18 -14.23
N GLY A 24 2.22 3.52 -14.59
CA GLY A 24 1.22 3.05 -13.62
C GLY A 24 1.85 2.25 -12.49
N SER A 25 1.61 2.69 -11.23
CA SER A 25 2.20 2.09 -10.03
C SER A 25 1.77 2.90 -8.82
N ILE A 26 2.14 2.43 -7.63
CA ILE A 26 2.09 3.24 -6.43
C ILE A 26 3.51 3.37 -5.88
N THR A 27 3.98 4.62 -5.72
CA THR A 27 5.26 4.90 -5.07
C THR A 27 5.03 4.94 -3.57
N ILE A 28 5.76 4.10 -2.84
CA ILE A 28 5.63 4.00 -1.38
C ILE A 28 7.01 4.22 -0.76
N ASP A 29 7.09 5.08 0.27
CA ASP A 29 8.29 5.22 1.08
C ASP A 29 8.86 3.83 1.38
N GLU A 30 10.12 3.59 1.03
CA GLU A 30 10.72 2.27 1.13
C GLU A 30 10.77 1.76 2.58
N ASP A 31 10.84 2.65 3.56
CA ASP A 31 10.77 2.25 4.97
C ASP A 31 9.40 1.63 5.30
N LEU A 32 8.33 2.16 4.73
CA LEU A 32 6.99 1.57 4.90
C LEU A 32 6.91 0.22 4.20
N MET A 33 7.51 0.10 3.01
CA MET A 33 7.55 -1.17 2.30
C MET A 33 8.26 -2.24 3.11
N ASP A 34 9.42 -1.91 3.69
CA ASP A 34 10.16 -2.84 4.52
C ASP A 34 9.35 -3.28 5.74
N ALA A 35 8.71 -2.33 6.41
CA ALA A 35 7.90 -2.63 7.60
C ALA A 35 6.73 -3.55 7.27
N ALA A 36 6.19 -3.44 6.06
CA ALA A 36 5.04 -4.24 5.60
C ALA A 36 5.45 -5.48 4.80
N ASN A 37 6.75 -5.74 4.65
CA ASN A 37 7.27 -6.84 3.84
C ASN A 37 6.79 -6.77 2.37
N ILE A 38 6.68 -5.56 1.84
CA ILE A 38 6.32 -5.35 0.44
C ILE A 38 7.59 -5.16 -0.37
N VAL A 39 7.70 -5.87 -1.48
CA VAL A 39 8.85 -5.75 -2.37
C VAL A 39 8.45 -5.03 -3.65
N GLU A 40 9.44 -4.47 -4.34
CA GLU A 40 9.20 -3.79 -5.61
C GLU A 40 8.53 -4.73 -6.61
N GLY A 41 7.49 -4.23 -7.29
CA GLY A 41 6.74 -5.02 -8.26
C GLY A 41 5.60 -5.84 -7.68
N GLU A 42 5.49 -5.87 -6.36
CA GLU A 42 4.43 -6.63 -5.71
C GLU A 42 3.08 -5.94 -5.90
N LYS A 43 2.06 -6.74 -6.18
CA LYS A 43 0.68 -6.25 -6.30
C LYS A 43 0.18 -5.72 -4.97
N VAL A 44 -0.42 -4.53 -5.01
CA VAL A 44 -1.00 -3.88 -3.83
C VAL A 44 -2.44 -3.53 -4.13
N GLN A 45 -3.34 -3.92 -3.24
CA GLN A 45 -4.72 -3.46 -3.27
C GLN A 45 -4.82 -2.15 -2.49
N ILE A 46 -5.47 -1.16 -3.07
CA ILE A 46 -5.59 0.17 -2.50
C ILE A 46 -7.06 0.44 -2.21
N VAL A 47 -7.34 0.87 -1.00
CA VAL A 47 -8.69 1.29 -0.60
C VAL A 47 -8.61 2.75 -0.21
N ASN A 48 -9.45 3.59 -0.83
CA ASN A 48 -9.50 5.02 -0.56
C ASN A 48 -10.66 5.33 0.38
N ASN A 49 -10.36 5.75 1.59
CA ASN A 49 -11.38 6.03 2.59
C ASN A 49 -12.23 7.26 2.26
N ASN A 50 -11.72 8.17 1.42
CA ASN A 50 -12.41 9.42 1.12
C ASN A 50 -13.49 9.27 0.04
N ASN A 51 -13.26 8.39 -0.94
CA ASN A 51 -14.21 8.22 -2.05
C ASN A 51 -14.74 6.80 -2.22
N GLY A 52 -14.25 5.85 -1.41
CA GLY A 52 -14.69 4.47 -1.47
C GLY A 52 -14.12 3.66 -2.63
N GLU A 53 -13.21 4.22 -3.41
CA GLU A 53 -12.61 3.50 -4.52
C GLU A 53 -11.70 2.39 -4.03
N ARG A 54 -11.71 1.27 -4.77
CA ARG A 54 -10.81 0.13 -4.56
C ARG A 54 -10.15 -0.16 -5.89
N LEU A 55 -8.82 -0.26 -5.88
CA LEU A 55 -8.07 -0.53 -7.10
C LEU A 55 -6.83 -1.34 -6.78
N GLU A 56 -6.22 -1.87 -7.83
CA GLU A 56 -5.00 -2.66 -7.72
C GLU A 56 -3.95 -2.12 -8.65
N THR A 57 -2.71 -2.07 -8.15
CA THR A 57 -1.55 -1.73 -8.93
C THR A 57 -0.34 -2.44 -8.32
N TYR A 58 0.87 -2.02 -8.61
CA TYR A 58 2.06 -2.61 -8.01
C TYR A 58 2.94 -1.54 -7.40
N ALA A 59 3.75 -1.94 -6.42
CA ALA A 59 4.56 -1.04 -5.62
C ALA A 59 5.90 -0.74 -6.28
N ILE A 60 6.32 0.51 -6.20
CA ILE A 60 7.71 0.91 -6.46
C ILE A 60 8.22 1.71 -5.27
N PRO A 61 9.52 1.60 -4.94
CA PRO A 61 10.04 2.30 -3.76
C PRO A 61 10.20 3.79 -4.01
N GLY A 62 9.77 4.58 -3.04
CA GLY A 62 10.09 6.00 -2.96
C GLY A 62 11.21 6.23 -1.96
N PRO A 63 11.71 7.47 -1.84
CA PRO A 63 12.80 7.76 -0.93
C PRO A 63 12.48 7.38 0.51
N ARG A 64 13.46 6.82 1.19
CA ARG A 64 13.30 6.42 2.59
C ARG A 64 13.05 7.63 3.46
N ASN A 65 12.20 7.47 4.45
CA ASN A 65 11.86 8.49 5.43
C ASN A 65 11.25 9.74 4.80
N SER A 66 10.64 9.59 3.62
CA SER A 66 9.99 10.70 2.90
C SER A 66 8.50 10.78 3.20
N GLY A 67 7.90 9.67 3.61
CA GLY A 67 6.46 9.56 3.75
C GLY A 67 5.73 9.57 2.41
N GLU A 68 6.43 9.33 1.31
CA GLU A 68 5.84 9.43 -0.02
C GLU A 68 4.82 8.33 -0.27
N ILE A 69 3.63 8.74 -0.71
CA ILE A 69 2.57 7.86 -1.22
C ILE A 69 2.04 8.54 -2.49
N THR A 70 2.51 8.12 -3.65
CA THR A 70 2.14 8.73 -4.92
C THR A 70 1.49 7.70 -5.83
N LEU A 71 0.29 8.01 -6.32
CA LEU A 71 -0.41 7.18 -7.29
C LEU A 71 -0.03 7.62 -8.70
N ASN A 72 0.44 6.69 -9.50
CA ASN A 72 0.99 6.95 -10.83
C ASN A 72 0.11 6.38 -11.93
N GLY A 73 0.07 7.08 -13.07
CA GLY A 73 -0.68 6.63 -14.23
C GLY A 73 -2.19 6.73 -13.99
N ALA A 74 -2.94 5.79 -14.53
CA ALA A 74 -4.40 5.80 -14.44
C ALA A 74 -4.90 5.79 -13.00
N ALA A 75 -4.16 5.17 -12.08
CA ALA A 75 -4.50 5.15 -10.66
C ALA A 75 -4.58 6.56 -10.05
N ALA A 76 -3.83 7.51 -10.62
CA ALA A 76 -3.86 8.90 -10.15
C ALA A 76 -5.25 9.53 -10.26
N ARG A 77 -6.10 9.01 -11.14
CA ARG A 77 -7.47 9.52 -11.29
C ARG A 77 -8.40 9.08 -10.16
N LYS A 78 -8.01 8.10 -9.36
CA LYS A 78 -8.83 7.53 -8.30
C LYS A 78 -8.51 8.14 -6.94
N VAL A 79 -7.57 9.07 -6.88
CA VAL A 79 -7.14 9.69 -5.63
C VAL A 79 -6.93 11.19 -5.83
N ALA A 80 -6.89 11.90 -4.72
CA ALA A 80 -6.43 13.30 -4.66
C ALA A 80 -5.42 13.40 -3.54
N PRO A 81 -4.39 14.27 -3.66
CA PRO A 81 -3.47 14.51 -2.54
C PRO A 81 -4.24 14.83 -1.26
N GLY A 82 -3.85 14.22 -0.16
CA GLY A 82 -4.53 14.35 1.11
C GLY A 82 -5.54 13.25 1.41
N ASP A 83 -5.93 12.45 0.41
CA ASP A 83 -6.82 11.30 0.65
C ASP A 83 -6.15 10.27 1.55
N ILE A 84 -6.96 9.59 2.34
CA ILE A 84 -6.48 8.55 3.28
C ILE A 84 -6.68 7.19 2.64
N LEU A 85 -5.60 6.43 2.52
CA LEU A 85 -5.61 5.12 1.90
C LEU A 85 -5.26 4.02 2.90
N ILE A 86 -5.76 2.82 2.60
CA ILE A 86 -5.31 1.59 3.24
C ILE A 86 -4.69 0.74 2.14
N LEU A 87 -3.45 0.29 2.35
CA LEU A 87 -2.72 -0.53 1.37
C LEU A 87 -2.67 -1.95 1.90
N ILE A 88 -3.08 -2.91 1.07
CA ILE A 88 -3.21 -4.31 1.50
C ILE A 88 -2.49 -5.20 0.51
N THR A 89 -1.70 -6.15 1.02
CA THR A 89 -1.12 -7.20 0.19
C THR A 89 -1.58 -8.56 0.68
N TYR A 90 -1.51 -9.54 -0.20
CA TYR A 90 -2.03 -10.89 0.07
C TYR A 90 -0.97 -11.92 -0.28
N ALA A 91 -1.04 -13.05 0.38
CA ALA A 91 -0.23 -14.23 0.05
C ALA A 91 -1.15 -15.42 -0.13
N ILE A 92 -0.71 -16.39 -0.90
CA ILE A 92 -1.46 -17.62 -1.14
C ILE A 92 -0.83 -18.71 -0.28
N MET A 93 -1.66 -19.36 0.52
CA MET A 93 -1.17 -20.40 1.43
C MET A 93 -2.27 -21.38 1.76
N SER A 94 -1.93 -22.50 2.38
CA SER A 94 -2.92 -23.46 2.85
C SER A 94 -3.71 -22.90 4.02
N VAL A 95 -4.88 -23.49 4.29
CA VAL A 95 -5.69 -23.10 5.45
C VAL A 95 -4.91 -23.32 6.75
N GLU A 96 -4.14 -24.39 6.82
CA GLU A 96 -3.34 -24.71 8.00
C GLU A 96 -2.28 -23.64 8.25
N GLU A 97 -1.53 -23.25 7.21
CA GLU A 97 -0.56 -22.17 7.31
C GLU A 97 -1.22 -20.85 7.71
N ALA A 98 -2.40 -20.56 7.15
CA ALA A 98 -3.11 -19.32 7.40
C ALA A 98 -3.48 -19.16 8.88
N LYS A 99 -3.79 -20.26 9.56
CA LYS A 99 -4.14 -20.22 10.99
C LYS A 99 -2.97 -19.81 11.87
N GLU A 100 -1.75 -20.04 11.42
CA GLU A 100 -0.52 -19.71 12.16
C GLU A 100 0.14 -18.43 11.65
N PHE A 101 -0.28 -17.95 10.48
CA PHE A 101 0.37 -16.79 9.85
C PHE A 101 -0.02 -15.50 10.56
N LYS A 102 0.97 -14.64 10.79
CA LYS A 102 0.73 -13.31 11.37
C LYS A 102 1.06 -12.24 10.34
N PRO A 103 0.05 -11.50 9.84
CA PRO A 103 0.31 -10.43 8.88
C PRO A 103 1.11 -9.29 9.51
N ALA A 104 1.87 -8.59 8.66
CA ALA A 104 2.56 -7.38 9.07
C ALA A 104 1.55 -6.22 9.01
N LEU A 105 1.20 -5.66 10.16
CA LEU A 105 0.27 -4.55 10.27
C LEU A 105 1.04 -3.29 10.64
N VAL A 106 1.00 -2.29 9.78
CA VAL A 106 1.76 -1.05 9.94
C VAL A 106 0.79 0.11 10.13
N PHE A 107 1.00 0.89 11.19
CA PHE A 107 0.17 2.05 11.52
C PHE A 107 1.07 3.29 11.55
N PRO A 108 1.33 3.92 10.40
CA PRO A 108 2.22 5.08 10.37
C PRO A 108 1.58 6.31 11.01
N ASN A 109 2.42 7.32 11.25
CA ASN A 109 1.93 8.61 11.72
C ASN A 109 0.96 9.18 10.67
N GLU A 110 -0.22 9.63 11.11
CA GLU A 110 -1.28 10.04 10.18
C GLU A 110 -1.01 11.39 9.52
N GLU A 111 -0.08 12.19 10.04
CA GLU A 111 0.22 13.50 9.45
C GLU A 111 1.27 13.42 8.36
N ASN A 112 2.31 12.60 8.54
CA ASN A 112 3.47 12.59 7.66
C ASN A 112 3.82 11.22 7.07
N ASN A 113 3.04 10.17 7.37
CA ASN A 113 3.23 8.80 6.90
C ASN A 113 4.51 8.13 7.42
N LEU A 114 5.21 8.72 8.35
CA LEU A 114 6.44 8.13 8.86
C LEU A 114 6.15 7.03 9.88
N LEU A 115 7.07 6.09 9.99
CA LEU A 115 6.99 5.07 11.03
C LEU A 115 7.09 5.73 12.41
N ILE A 116 6.33 5.19 13.35
CA ILE A 116 6.30 5.69 14.72
C ILE A 116 7.29 4.90 15.57
#